data_0876d770a53e624d99ed344804032c66
#
_entry.id   0876d770a53e624d99ed344804032c66
#
_cell.length_a   1.000
_cell.length_b   1.000
_cell.length_c   1.000
_cell.angle_alpha   90.00
_cell.angle_beta   90.00
_cell.angle_gamma   90.00
#
_symmetry.space_group_name_H-M   'P 1'
#
loop_
_entity.id
_entity.type
_entity.pdbx_description
1 polymer ?
#
loop_
_entity_poly.entity_id
_entity_poly.type
_entity_poly.pdbx_seq_one_letter_code
_entity_poly.pdbx_strand_id
1 'polypeptide(L)'
;RQSVEAIVLALKPRLAAPGEVLFRAGDLADALYVIERGTVDIISATGEILTQLQSGAFFGEMALLDHAPRNATARVVDYCELFVLNRDEFDRVLDRHPDFAEHIRAIATARKTGHPANP
;
A
#
# COMPACT_ATOMS: atom_id res chain seq x y z
N ARG A 1 -17.71 -7.51 -8.54
CA ARG A 1 -18.65 -7.37 -7.42
C ARG A 1 -18.30 -8.28 -6.26
N GLN A 2 -18.20 -9.58 -6.53
CA GLN A 2 -17.71 -10.49 -5.50
C GLN A 2 -16.30 -10.16 -5.07
N SER A 3 -15.50 -9.64 -6.00
CA SER A 3 -14.13 -9.23 -5.70
C SER A 3 -14.10 -8.09 -4.67
N VAL A 4 -15.00 -7.12 -4.82
CA VAL A 4 -15.07 -6.00 -3.88
C VAL A 4 -15.43 -6.49 -2.49
N GLU A 5 -16.44 -7.37 -2.40
CA GLU A 5 -16.86 -7.91 -1.11
C GLU A 5 -15.75 -8.71 -0.45
N ALA A 6 -15.03 -9.52 -1.22
CA ALA A 6 -13.94 -10.31 -0.68
C ALA A 6 -12.82 -9.43 -0.15
N ILE A 7 -12.50 -8.34 -0.86
CA ILE A 7 -11.47 -7.41 -0.43
C ILE A 7 -11.88 -6.71 0.85
N VAL A 8 -13.11 -6.21 0.91
CA VAL A 8 -13.60 -5.52 2.10
C VAL A 8 -13.53 -6.42 3.32
N LEU A 9 -13.92 -7.69 3.17
CA LEU A 9 -13.91 -8.63 4.28
C LEU A 9 -12.49 -8.96 4.75
N ALA A 10 -11.51 -8.87 3.85
CA ALA A 10 -10.13 -9.18 4.17
C ALA A 10 -9.38 -8.00 4.79
N LEU A 11 -9.89 -6.78 4.65
CA LEU A 11 -9.25 -5.59 5.19
C LEU A 11 -9.38 -5.54 6.70
N LYS A 12 -8.31 -5.11 7.37
CA LYS A 12 -8.28 -4.97 8.82
C LYS A 12 -8.00 -3.52 9.18
N PRO A 13 -8.78 -2.95 10.09
CA PRO A 13 -8.54 -1.55 10.49
C PRO A 13 -7.26 -1.44 11.31
N ARG A 14 -6.57 -0.31 11.15
CA ARG A 14 -5.39 0.02 11.93
C ARG A 14 -5.34 1.52 12.15
N LEU A 15 -5.09 1.93 13.39
CA LEU A 15 -4.87 3.33 13.73
C LEU A 15 -3.37 3.57 13.82
N ALA A 16 -2.94 4.75 13.38
CA ALA A 16 -1.53 5.10 13.40
C ALA A 16 -1.38 6.55 13.87
N ALA A 17 -0.40 6.77 14.74
CA ALA A 17 -0.14 8.08 15.33
C ALA A 17 0.83 8.87 14.47
N PRO A 18 0.81 10.22 14.60
CA PRO A 18 1.76 11.06 13.86
C PRO A 18 3.19 10.62 14.11
N GLY A 19 3.96 10.52 13.03
CA GLY A 19 5.37 10.11 13.09
C GLY A 19 5.59 8.61 13.06
N GLU A 20 4.54 7.83 13.17
CA GLU A 20 4.69 6.37 13.13
C GLU A 20 5.15 5.93 11.73
N VAL A 21 6.12 5.00 11.71
CA VAL A 21 6.61 4.43 10.45
C VAL A 21 5.89 3.13 10.20
N LEU A 22 5.19 3.06 9.09
CA LEU A 22 4.43 1.86 8.73
C LEU A 22 5.35 0.78 8.16
N PHE A 23 6.31 1.18 7.34
CA PHE A 23 7.37 0.30 6.87
C PHE A 23 8.54 1.16 6.41
N ARG A 24 9.72 0.56 6.32
CA ARG A 24 10.94 1.25 5.90
C ARG A 24 11.44 0.69 4.58
N ALA A 25 12.12 1.55 3.82
CA ALA A 25 12.82 1.09 2.62
C ALA A 25 13.72 -0.09 2.98
N GLY A 26 13.66 -1.15 2.19
CA GLY A 26 14.41 -2.36 2.43
C GLY A 26 13.67 -3.45 3.19
N ASP A 27 12.55 -3.12 3.84
CA ASP A 27 11.76 -4.11 4.57
C ASP A 27 11.11 -5.09 3.59
N LEU A 28 10.89 -6.31 4.04
CA LEU A 28 10.07 -7.24 3.29
C LEU A 28 8.64 -6.72 3.27
N ALA A 29 8.00 -6.81 2.10
CA ALA A 29 6.63 -6.34 1.96
C ALA A 29 5.69 -7.37 2.54
N ASP A 30 4.85 -6.95 3.47
CA ASP A 30 3.93 -7.83 4.15
C ASP A 30 2.47 -7.38 4.07
N ALA A 31 2.20 -6.21 3.50
CA ALA A 31 0.84 -5.69 3.46
C ALA A 31 0.69 -4.58 2.44
N LEU A 32 -0.54 -4.41 2.00
CA LEU A 32 -1.03 -3.26 1.24
C LEU A 32 -1.82 -2.39 2.21
N TYR A 33 -1.73 -1.08 2.06
CA TYR A 33 -2.40 -0.13 2.94
C TYR A 33 -3.36 0.76 2.16
N VAL A 34 -4.53 1.02 2.75
CA VAL A 34 -5.51 1.97 2.22
C VAL A 34 -5.72 3.05 3.27
N ILE A 35 -5.70 4.31 2.86
CA ILE A 35 -5.91 5.42 3.79
C ILE A 35 -7.39 5.77 3.79
N GLU A 36 -8.04 5.53 4.93
CA GLU A 36 -9.41 5.97 5.14
C GLU A 36 -9.41 7.44 5.54
N ARG A 37 -8.48 7.84 6.42
CA ARG A 37 -8.36 9.21 6.90
C ARG A 37 -6.92 9.48 7.28
N GLY A 38 -6.44 10.69 6.97
CA GLY A 38 -5.11 11.14 7.35
C GLY A 38 -4.17 11.25 6.17
N THR A 39 -2.90 11.46 6.47
CA THR A 39 -1.86 11.74 5.48
C THR A 39 -0.63 10.90 5.76
N VAL A 40 -0.05 10.33 4.72
CA VAL A 40 1.15 9.50 4.80
C VAL A 40 2.21 10.06 3.85
N ASP A 41 3.43 10.27 4.35
CA ASP A 41 4.58 10.64 3.53
C ASP A 41 5.25 9.38 2.99
N ILE A 42 5.54 9.39 1.72
CA ILE A 42 6.36 8.37 1.07
C ILE A 42 7.76 8.96 0.91
N ILE A 43 8.75 8.33 1.52
CA ILE A 43 10.09 8.89 1.70
C ILE A 43 11.11 7.96 1.05
N SER A 44 12.03 8.56 0.27
CA SER A 44 13.07 7.79 -0.40
C SER A 44 14.04 7.17 0.61
N ALA A 45 14.85 6.25 0.14
CA ALA A 45 15.88 5.61 0.96
C ALA A 45 16.88 6.63 1.50
N THR A 46 17.00 7.79 0.86
CA THR A 46 17.91 8.84 1.29
C THR A 46 17.23 9.94 2.11
N GLY A 47 15.94 9.76 2.43
CA GLY A 47 15.25 10.66 3.35
C GLY A 47 14.43 11.76 2.72
N GLU A 48 14.30 11.77 1.40
CA GLU A 48 13.55 12.82 0.70
C GLU A 48 12.08 12.44 0.62
N ILE A 49 11.19 13.39 0.88
CA ILE A 49 9.75 13.16 0.72
C ILE A 49 9.45 13.15 -0.78
N LEU A 50 9.02 11.99 -1.28
CA LEU A 50 8.73 11.82 -2.70
C LEU A 50 7.31 12.22 -3.03
N THR A 51 6.37 11.92 -2.14
CA THR A 51 4.97 12.28 -2.33
C THR A 51 4.24 12.16 -1.01
N GLN A 52 3.06 12.78 -0.93
CA GLN A 52 2.15 12.61 0.19
C GLN A 52 0.87 11.99 -0.32
N LEU A 53 0.35 11.00 0.42
CA LEU A 53 -0.89 10.32 0.08
C LEU A 53 -1.93 10.64 1.15
N GLN A 54 -3.18 10.76 0.71
CA GLN A 54 -4.28 11.15 1.59
C GLN A 54 -5.46 10.19 1.42
N SER A 55 -6.57 10.52 2.08
CA SER A 55 -7.78 9.70 2.07
C SER A 55 -8.12 9.19 0.67
N GLY A 56 -8.44 7.93 0.58
CA GLY A 56 -8.79 7.27 -0.67
C GLY A 56 -7.62 6.67 -1.41
N ALA A 57 -6.38 7.00 -1.02
CA ALA A 57 -5.20 6.43 -1.67
C ALA A 57 -4.86 5.07 -1.08
N PHE A 58 -4.23 4.24 -1.89
CA PHE A 58 -3.63 3.00 -1.40
C PHE A 58 -2.17 2.95 -1.81
N PHE A 59 -1.37 2.18 -1.10
CA PHE A 59 0.07 2.11 -1.36
C PHE A 59 0.65 0.80 -0.85
N GLY A 60 1.85 0.47 -1.35
CA GLY A 60 2.55 -0.72 -0.93
C GLY A 60 2.30 -1.94 -1.81
N GLU A 61 1.54 -1.78 -2.90
CA GLU A 61 1.17 -2.90 -3.77
C GLU A 61 2.33 -3.39 -4.64
N MET A 62 3.25 -2.50 -5.02
CA MET A 62 4.32 -2.90 -5.94
C MET A 62 5.23 -3.94 -5.34
N ALA A 63 5.65 -3.73 -4.11
CA ALA A 63 6.54 -4.68 -3.45
C ALA A 63 5.85 -6.02 -3.23
N LEU A 64 4.53 -6.01 -2.98
CA LEU A 64 3.78 -7.25 -2.85
C LEU A 64 3.70 -7.99 -4.18
N LEU A 65 3.39 -7.28 -5.27
CA LEU A 65 3.27 -7.89 -6.58
C LEU A 65 4.61 -8.46 -7.06
N ASP A 66 5.68 -7.72 -6.84
CA ASP A 66 6.99 -8.08 -7.35
C ASP A 66 7.78 -8.97 -6.39
N HIS A 67 7.24 -9.26 -5.20
CA HIS A 67 7.94 -10.01 -4.16
C HIS A 67 9.29 -9.38 -3.87
N ALA A 68 9.33 -8.05 -3.79
CA ALA A 68 10.55 -7.28 -3.65
C ALA A 68 10.53 -6.53 -2.32
N PRO A 69 11.70 -6.11 -1.82
CA PRO A 69 11.75 -5.23 -0.65
C PRO A 69 11.09 -3.89 -0.96
N ARG A 70 10.63 -3.21 0.08
CA ARG A 70 10.09 -1.86 -0.05
C ARG A 70 11.16 -0.94 -0.62
N ASN A 71 10.79 -0.11 -1.59
CA ASN A 71 11.73 0.84 -2.18
C ASN A 71 11.61 2.23 -1.59
N ALA A 72 10.74 2.40 -0.61
CA ALA A 72 10.57 3.67 0.09
C ALA A 72 10.00 3.41 1.47
N THR A 73 10.09 4.44 2.33
CA THR A 73 9.56 4.41 3.68
C THR A 73 8.20 5.11 3.69
N ALA A 74 7.24 4.57 4.44
CA ALA A 74 5.94 5.21 4.63
C ALA A 74 5.83 5.67 6.08
N ARG A 75 5.64 6.98 6.29
CA ARG A 75 5.56 7.58 7.61
C ARG A 75 4.28 8.41 7.74
N VAL A 76 3.57 8.20 8.82
CA VAL A 76 2.31 8.89 9.10
C VAL A 76 2.60 10.34 9.49
N VAL A 77 1.91 11.30 8.84
CA VAL A 77 2.09 12.72 9.11
C VAL A 77 1.19 13.17 10.25
N ASP A 78 -0.10 12.87 10.13
CA ASP A 78 -1.08 13.16 11.16
C ASP A 78 -1.74 11.85 11.56
N TYR A 79 -2.70 11.92 12.48
CA TYR A 79 -3.38 10.71 12.92
C TYR A 79 -4.09 10.06 11.74
N CYS A 80 -3.81 8.78 11.50
CA CYS A 80 -4.38 8.07 10.37
C CYS A 80 -5.30 6.92 10.80
N GLU A 81 -6.37 6.76 10.04
CA GLU A 81 -7.20 5.55 10.06
C GLU A 81 -6.90 4.80 8.77
N LEU A 82 -6.39 3.60 8.90
CA LEU A 82 -5.93 2.81 7.77
C LEU A 82 -6.68 1.49 7.72
N PHE A 83 -6.75 0.93 6.52
CA PHE A 83 -7.10 -0.48 6.35
C PHE A 83 -5.89 -1.20 5.80
N VAL A 84 -5.67 -2.41 6.28
CA VAL A 84 -4.49 -3.21 5.93
C VAL A 84 -4.94 -4.51 5.32
N LEU A 85 -4.37 -4.85 4.18
CA LEU A 85 -4.55 -6.15 3.54
C LEU A 85 -3.21 -6.85 3.56
N ASN A 86 -3.07 -7.88 4.39
CA ASN A 86 -1.79 -8.53 4.54
C ASN A 86 -1.47 -9.41 3.32
N ARG A 87 -0.21 -9.85 3.22
CA ARG A 87 0.28 -10.58 2.05
C ARG A 87 -0.56 -11.81 1.74
N ASP A 88 -0.87 -12.62 2.74
CA ASP A 88 -1.59 -13.87 2.50
C ASP A 88 -2.98 -13.59 1.93
N GLU A 89 -3.66 -12.60 2.48
CA GLU A 89 -4.98 -12.22 1.97
C GLU A 89 -4.88 -11.58 0.59
N PHE A 90 -3.84 -10.77 0.37
CA PHE A 90 -3.61 -10.16 -0.94
C PHE A 90 -3.42 -11.25 -2.00
N ASP A 91 -2.56 -12.22 -1.73
CA ASP A 91 -2.31 -13.32 -2.68
C ASP A 91 -3.57 -14.12 -2.94
N ARG A 92 -4.35 -14.38 -1.90
CA ARG A 92 -5.60 -15.13 -2.03
C ARG A 92 -6.61 -14.38 -2.89
N VAL A 93 -6.72 -13.07 -2.69
CA VAL A 93 -7.63 -12.25 -3.49
C VAL A 93 -7.20 -12.23 -4.95
N LEU A 94 -5.89 -12.10 -5.22
CA LEU A 94 -5.39 -12.12 -6.59
C LEU A 94 -5.71 -13.45 -7.28
N ASP A 95 -5.53 -14.56 -6.56
CA ASP A 95 -5.79 -15.88 -7.13
C ASP A 95 -7.26 -16.11 -7.45
N ARG A 96 -8.14 -15.62 -6.59
CA ARG A 96 -9.57 -15.88 -6.70
C ARG A 96 -10.31 -14.85 -7.54
N HIS A 97 -9.70 -13.70 -7.80
CA HIS A 97 -10.35 -12.58 -8.48
C HIS A 97 -9.44 -12.00 -9.56
N PRO A 98 -9.35 -12.68 -10.72
CA PRO A 98 -8.42 -12.26 -11.78
C PRO A 98 -8.66 -10.83 -12.27
N ASP A 99 -9.91 -10.35 -12.27
CA ASP A 99 -10.22 -8.98 -12.69
C ASP A 99 -9.53 -7.97 -11.78
N PHE A 100 -9.59 -8.22 -10.47
CA PHE A 100 -8.92 -7.37 -9.52
C PHE A 100 -7.40 -7.44 -9.69
N ALA A 101 -6.88 -8.64 -9.93
CA ALA A 101 -5.44 -8.83 -10.15
C ALA A 101 -4.97 -8.00 -11.34
N GLU A 102 -5.70 -8.04 -12.46
CA GLU A 102 -5.37 -7.25 -13.62
C GLU A 102 -5.40 -5.75 -13.31
N HIS A 103 -6.42 -5.32 -12.59
CA HIS A 103 -6.58 -3.92 -12.25
C HIS A 103 -5.41 -3.42 -11.41
N ILE A 104 -5.04 -4.18 -10.40
CA ILE A 104 -3.91 -3.82 -9.52
C ILE A 104 -2.60 -3.80 -10.30
N ARG A 105 -2.38 -4.77 -11.18
CA ARG A 105 -1.16 -4.81 -11.98
C ARG A 105 -1.06 -3.62 -12.93
N ALA A 106 -2.19 -3.20 -13.50
CA ALA A 106 -2.23 -2.05 -14.38
C ALA A 106 -1.86 -0.77 -13.62
N ILE A 107 -2.40 -0.59 -12.41
CA ILE A 107 -2.08 0.56 -11.58
C ILE A 107 -0.61 0.53 -11.19
N ALA A 108 -0.09 -0.61 -10.79
CA ALA A 108 1.31 -0.75 -10.39
C ALA A 108 2.25 -0.43 -11.57
N THR A 109 1.90 -0.88 -12.77
CA THR A 109 2.69 -0.58 -13.96
C THR A 109 2.71 0.92 -14.23
N ALA A 110 1.55 1.58 -14.14
CA ALA A 110 1.46 3.02 -14.35
C ALA A 110 2.30 3.77 -13.32
N ARG A 111 2.25 3.34 -12.07
CA ARG A 111 3.04 3.96 -11.00
C ARG A 111 4.54 3.74 -11.21
N LYS A 112 4.91 2.54 -11.67
CA LYS A 112 6.32 2.22 -11.91
C LYS A 112 6.92 3.14 -12.97
N THR A 113 6.16 3.48 -14.00
CA THR A 113 6.64 4.33 -15.09
C THR A 113 6.49 5.81 -14.81
N GLY A 114 5.45 6.20 -14.05
CA GLY A 114 5.13 7.59 -13.80
C GLY A 114 5.47 8.09 -12.41
N HIS A 115 5.66 7.17 -11.44
CA HIS A 115 5.88 7.53 -10.03
C HIS A 115 6.93 6.60 -9.43
N PRO A 116 8.21 6.94 -9.55
CA PRO A 116 9.27 6.09 -8.98
C PRO A 116 9.19 6.00 -7.46
N ALA A 117 8.35 6.80 -6.83
CA ALA A 117 8.22 6.87 -5.39
C ALA A 117 7.30 5.80 -4.80
N ASN A 118 6.70 4.96 -5.61
CA ASN A 118 5.76 3.98 -5.08
C ASN A 118 6.49 2.91 -4.28
N PRO A 119 6.14 2.71 -3.02
CA PRO A 119 6.81 1.69 -2.19
C PRO A 119 6.30 0.26 -2.52
#